data_48f6f8cfd88ca2bc06370e1d473b616a
#
_entry.id   48f6f8cfd88ca2bc06370e1d473b616a
#
_cell.length_a   1.000
_cell.length_b   1.000
_cell.length_c   1.000
_cell.angle_alpha   90.00
_cell.angle_beta   90.00
_cell.angle_gamma   90.00
#
_symmetry.space_group_name_H-M   'P 1'
#
loop_
_entity.id
_entity.type
_entity.pdbx_description
1 polymer ?
#
loop_
_entity_poly.entity_id
_entity_poly.type
_entity_poly.pdbx_seq_one_letter_code
_entity_poly.pdbx_strand_id
1 'polypeptide(L)'
;MKKVFILLMAISLMFSFNSCDWFNKNKDNEKKEIIVENVVKADRDYMTENYGNTYVWYETQISLNDYLDEECDGSFSEIVDVFQVITTTDSVTFDTKVIKMYHVADSSYIEEIEGFWVEDMNMNDEIISVTYKQAFQLINEVNFPKPHSKNCVLRKEVGPIEANPQYIFGNIESQLYVDALTGDVTDESPSFCDEVIENDSIEDVNTQFGE
;
A
#
# COMPACT_ATOMS: atom_id res chain seq x y z
N MET A 1 -23.68 -31.28 45.72
CA MET A 1 -23.88 -30.69 44.40
C MET A 1 -23.35 -29.28 44.45
N LYS A 2 -22.09 -29.05 43.99
CA LYS A 2 -21.44 -27.73 44.00
C LYS A 2 -21.63 -27.12 42.61
N LYS A 3 -22.35 -26.00 42.55
CA LYS A 3 -22.49 -25.19 41.32
C LYS A 3 -21.21 -24.40 41.12
N VAL A 4 -20.48 -24.74 40.08
CA VAL A 4 -19.31 -23.95 39.63
C VAL A 4 -19.85 -22.81 38.77
N PHE A 5 -19.75 -21.58 39.27
CA PHE A 5 -19.95 -20.38 38.48
C PHE A 5 -18.69 -20.15 37.66
N ILE A 6 -18.79 -20.36 36.35
CA ILE A 6 -17.75 -19.89 35.39
C ILE A 6 -18.05 -18.40 35.14
N LEU A 7 -17.25 -17.57 35.77
CA LEU A 7 -17.21 -16.14 35.50
C LEU A 7 -16.39 -15.94 34.20
N LEU A 8 -17.06 -15.79 33.07
CA LEU A 8 -16.47 -15.32 31.83
C LEU A 8 -16.10 -13.83 32.02
N MET A 9 -14.86 -13.58 32.47
CA MET A 9 -14.25 -12.28 32.30
C MET A 9 -13.87 -12.14 30.82
N ALA A 10 -14.70 -11.43 30.09
CA ALA A 10 -14.28 -10.80 28.85
C ALA A 10 -13.25 -9.73 29.22
N ILE A 11 -11.98 -10.10 29.17
CA ILE A 11 -10.88 -9.15 29.25
C ILE A 11 -10.84 -8.47 27.88
N SER A 12 -11.59 -7.38 27.76
CA SER A 12 -11.38 -6.38 26.75
C SER A 12 -10.02 -5.74 27.04
N LEU A 13 -8.98 -6.29 26.46
CA LEU A 13 -7.67 -5.67 26.41
C LEU A 13 -7.78 -4.47 25.46
N MET A 14 -8.30 -3.36 26.00
CA MET A 14 -8.04 -2.05 25.44
C MET A 14 -6.55 -1.78 25.68
N PHE A 15 -5.72 -2.17 24.74
CA PHE A 15 -4.38 -1.64 24.63
C PHE A 15 -4.51 -0.19 24.24
N SER A 16 -4.56 0.69 25.24
CA SER A 16 -4.35 2.11 25.07
C SER A 16 -2.89 2.29 24.66
N PHE A 17 -2.64 2.27 23.37
CA PHE A 17 -1.32 2.58 22.84
C PHE A 17 -1.01 4.04 23.15
N ASN A 18 -0.10 4.26 24.11
CA ASN A 18 0.46 5.57 24.40
C ASN A 18 1.35 6.12 23.25
N SER A 19 1.34 5.50 22.07
CA SER A 19 1.96 6.08 20.87
C SER A 19 1.20 7.30 20.33
N CYS A 20 -0.03 7.54 20.81
CA CYS A 20 -0.79 8.76 20.54
C CYS A 20 -0.25 10.02 21.24
N ASP A 21 0.80 9.96 22.06
CA ASP A 21 1.41 11.16 22.62
C ASP A 21 2.01 12.11 21.57
N TRP A 22 2.18 11.63 20.34
CA TRP A 22 2.61 12.47 19.24
C TRP A 22 1.50 13.42 18.74
N PHE A 23 0.24 13.02 18.86
CA PHE A 23 -0.92 13.84 18.49
C PHE A 23 -1.35 14.84 19.57
N ASN A 24 -0.91 14.67 20.82
CA ASN A 24 -1.52 15.40 21.94
C ASN A 24 -0.65 16.48 22.57
N LYS A 25 0.53 16.82 22.01
CA LYS A 25 1.52 17.68 22.68
C LYS A 25 1.50 19.17 22.29
N ASN A 26 0.61 19.64 21.41
CA ASN A 26 0.49 21.08 21.18
C ASN A 26 -0.99 21.51 21.09
N LYS A 27 -1.46 22.19 22.14
CA LYS A 27 -2.71 22.92 22.17
C LYS A 27 -2.62 24.30 21.46
N ASP A 28 -1.77 24.42 20.49
CA ASP A 28 -1.81 25.55 19.56
C ASP A 28 -2.48 25.06 18.29
N ASN A 29 -3.57 25.75 17.89
CA ASN A 29 -4.51 25.42 16.83
C ASN A 29 -3.91 25.43 15.39
N GLU A 30 -2.71 24.96 15.19
CA GLU A 30 -2.23 24.58 13.86
C GLU A 30 -2.59 23.10 13.64
N LYS A 31 -3.54 22.85 12.74
CA LYS A 31 -3.77 21.49 12.21
C LYS A 31 -2.42 20.97 11.69
N LYS A 32 -1.81 20.06 12.44
CA LYS A 32 -0.57 19.44 12.03
C LYS A 32 -0.84 18.64 10.76
N GLU A 33 -0.22 19.04 9.65
CA GLU A 33 -0.33 18.31 8.38
C GLU A 33 0.14 16.87 8.62
N ILE A 34 -0.71 15.89 8.33
CA ILE A 34 -0.35 14.47 8.39
C ILE A 34 0.47 14.19 7.14
N ILE A 35 1.66 13.62 7.34
CA ILE A 35 2.59 13.25 6.28
C ILE A 35 2.55 11.73 6.16
N VAL A 36 2.15 11.22 5.00
CA VAL A 36 1.97 9.78 4.72
C VAL A 36 3.23 8.98 5.11
N GLU A 37 4.39 9.44 4.69
CA GLU A 37 5.66 8.75 4.94
C GLU A 37 5.99 8.63 6.44
N ASN A 38 5.56 9.60 7.24
CA ASN A 38 5.75 9.54 8.69
C ASN A 38 4.81 8.52 9.34
N VAL A 39 3.60 8.35 8.81
CA VAL A 39 2.64 7.33 9.26
C VAL A 39 3.21 5.95 8.94
N VAL A 40 3.54 5.69 7.67
CA VAL A 40 4.15 4.44 7.22
C VAL A 40 5.38 4.08 8.05
N LYS A 41 6.26 5.06 8.30
CA LYS A 41 7.44 4.84 9.14
C LYS A 41 7.07 4.43 10.56
N ALA A 42 6.12 5.10 11.18
CA ALA A 42 5.70 4.80 12.55
C ALA A 42 5.08 3.40 12.65
N ASP A 43 4.29 3.00 11.65
CA ASP A 43 3.68 1.68 11.58
C ASP A 43 4.72 0.58 11.37
N ARG A 44 5.69 0.80 10.51
CA ARG A 44 6.82 -0.13 10.32
C ARG A 44 7.70 -0.25 11.58
N ASP A 45 7.94 0.86 12.29
CA ASP A 45 8.64 0.84 13.57
C ASP A 45 7.86 0.00 14.61
N TYR A 46 6.52 0.18 14.69
CA TYR A 46 5.64 -0.66 15.52
C TYR A 46 5.71 -2.14 15.14
N MET A 47 5.65 -2.46 13.84
CA MET A 47 5.75 -3.84 13.37
C MET A 47 7.09 -4.46 13.73
N THR A 48 8.18 -3.69 13.60
CA THR A 48 9.53 -4.14 13.98
C THR A 48 9.63 -4.41 15.49
N GLU A 49 9.06 -3.56 16.34
CA GLU A 49 9.07 -3.72 17.78
C GLU A 49 8.27 -4.95 18.24
N ASN A 50 7.12 -5.24 17.60
CA ASN A 50 6.20 -6.29 18.03
C ASN A 50 6.45 -7.64 17.35
N TYR A 51 6.93 -7.64 16.11
CA TYR A 51 7.08 -8.85 15.29
C TYR A 51 8.50 -9.07 14.77
N GLY A 52 9.45 -8.18 15.07
CA GLY A 52 10.84 -8.27 14.60
C GLY A 52 10.92 -8.25 13.08
N ASN A 53 11.63 -9.22 12.49
CA ASN A 53 11.79 -9.35 11.03
C ASN A 53 10.81 -10.36 10.41
N THR A 54 9.74 -10.75 11.13
CA THR A 54 8.77 -11.74 10.65
C THR A 54 7.56 -11.11 9.96
N TYR A 55 7.59 -9.82 9.69
CA TYR A 55 6.54 -9.14 8.95
C TYR A 55 6.99 -8.75 7.54
N VAL A 56 6.00 -8.58 6.67
CA VAL A 56 6.13 -8.05 5.32
C VAL A 56 5.18 -6.86 5.19
N TRP A 57 5.67 -5.72 4.71
CA TRP A 57 4.83 -4.61 4.28
C TRP A 57 4.49 -4.78 2.81
N TYR A 58 3.20 -4.69 2.47
CA TYR A 58 2.70 -4.90 1.11
C TYR A 58 2.22 -3.61 0.46
N GLU A 59 1.42 -2.83 1.16
CA GLU A 59 0.86 -1.62 0.58
C GLU A 59 0.46 -0.59 1.64
N THR A 60 0.28 0.65 1.16
CA THR A 60 -0.35 1.75 1.88
C THR A 60 -1.50 2.28 1.04
N GLN A 61 -2.72 2.14 1.53
CA GLN A 61 -3.93 2.66 0.90
C GLN A 61 -4.21 4.08 1.44
N ILE A 62 -4.59 5.02 0.56
CA ILE A 62 -4.88 6.41 0.89
C ILE A 62 -6.24 6.78 0.31
N SER A 63 -7.19 7.12 1.16
CA SER A 63 -8.53 7.57 0.77
C SER A 63 -8.58 9.09 0.68
N LEU A 64 -8.69 9.64 -0.52
CA LEU A 64 -8.76 11.08 -0.77
C LEU A 64 -10.10 11.66 -0.30
N ASN A 65 -10.10 12.95 0.07
CA ASN A 65 -11.32 13.66 0.41
C ASN A 65 -12.21 13.90 -0.83
N ASP A 66 -11.60 14.20 -1.96
CA ASP A 66 -12.28 14.58 -3.20
C ASP A 66 -11.89 13.65 -4.36
N TYR A 67 -12.70 13.63 -5.42
CA TYR A 67 -12.41 12.87 -6.63
C TYR A 67 -11.27 13.52 -7.41
N LEU A 68 -10.36 12.68 -7.97
CA LEU A 68 -9.16 13.13 -8.69
C LEU A 68 -9.45 13.99 -9.92
N ASP A 69 -10.58 13.76 -10.60
CA ASP A 69 -11.04 14.50 -11.79
C ASP A 69 -11.81 15.78 -11.46
N GLU A 70 -11.97 16.10 -10.16
CA GLU A 70 -12.55 17.34 -9.66
C GLU A 70 -11.45 18.28 -9.11
N GLU A 71 -11.84 19.32 -8.35
CA GLU A 71 -10.89 20.21 -7.67
C GLU A 71 -10.28 19.53 -6.42
N CYS A 72 -9.51 18.45 -6.64
CA CYS A 72 -8.84 17.72 -5.58
C CYS A 72 -7.52 18.39 -5.21
N ASP A 73 -7.32 18.66 -3.93
CA ASP A 73 -6.08 19.25 -3.39
C ASP A 73 -5.07 18.21 -2.87
N GLY A 74 -5.40 16.92 -3.00
CA GLY A 74 -4.59 15.81 -2.51
C GLY A 74 -4.71 15.57 -1.02
N SER A 75 -5.64 16.25 -0.33
CA SER A 75 -5.95 15.93 1.06
C SER A 75 -6.68 14.60 1.16
N PHE A 76 -6.53 13.92 2.28
CA PHE A 76 -7.06 12.58 2.49
C PHE A 76 -7.74 12.44 3.85
N SER A 77 -8.65 11.49 3.96
CA SER A 77 -9.42 11.17 5.17
C SER A 77 -8.89 9.96 5.92
N GLU A 78 -8.20 9.06 5.22
CA GLU A 78 -7.75 7.78 5.78
C GLU A 78 -6.45 7.32 5.14
N ILE A 79 -5.60 6.70 5.96
CA ILE A 79 -4.44 5.91 5.53
C ILE A 79 -4.61 4.51 6.14
N VAL A 80 -4.35 3.46 5.34
CA VAL A 80 -4.34 2.08 5.81
C VAL A 80 -3.05 1.41 5.36
N ASP A 81 -2.19 1.07 6.31
CA ASP A 81 -1.01 0.26 6.04
C ASP A 81 -1.33 -1.23 6.18
N VAL A 82 -0.91 -2.03 5.21
CA VAL A 82 -1.18 -3.47 5.15
C VAL A 82 0.11 -4.26 5.32
N PHE A 83 0.14 -5.06 6.38
CA PHE A 83 1.25 -5.95 6.70
C PHE A 83 0.78 -7.40 6.77
N GLN A 84 1.69 -8.33 6.55
CA GLN A 84 1.50 -9.73 6.86
C GLN A 84 2.56 -10.19 7.84
N VAL A 85 2.15 -10.94 8.86
CA VAL A 85 3.04 -11.59 9.81
C VAL A 85 3.01 -13.09 9.58
N ILE A 86 4.19 -13.70 9.54
CA ILE A 86 4.34 -15.16 9.42
C ILE A 86 5.03 -15.64 10.70
N THR A 87 4.31 -16.38 11.52
CA THR A 87 4.86 -16.98 12.74
C THR A 87 4.93 -18.49 12.59
N THR A 88 6.06 -19.06 13.02
CA THR A 88 6.24 -20.53 13.03
C THR A 88 5.86 -21.03 14.41
N THR A 89 4.79 -21.79 14.51
CA THR A 89 4.30 -22.37 15.77
C THR A 89 5.01 -23.69 16.10
N ASP A 90 5.40 -24.43 15.09
CA ASP A 90 6.29 -25.60 15.16
C ASP A 90 7.04 -25.75 13.82
N SER A 91 7.87 -26.77 13.68
CA SER A 91 8.69 -26.97 12.48
C SER A 91 7.91 -27.18 11.17
N VAL A 92 6.58 -27.25 11.23
CA VAL A 92 5.70 -27.64 10.10
C VAL A 92 4.51 -26.70 9.93
N THR A 93 4.07 -26.02 11.02
CA THR A 93 2.85 -25.20 11.02
C THR A 93 3.23 -23.72 11.00
N PHE A 94 2.74 -23.02 9.99
CA PHE A 94 2.88 -21.56 9.85
C PHE A 94 1.53 -20.93 10.19
N ASP A 95 1.55 -19.99 11.11
CA ASP A 95 0.42 -19.10 11.39
C ASP A 95 0.64 -17.79 10.63
N THR A 96 -0.33 -17.39 9.84
CA THR A 96 -0.25 -16.16 9.05
C THR A 96 -1.41 -15.26 9.38
N LYS A 97 -1.09 -13.99 9.57
CA LYS A 97 -2.07 -12.93 9.81
C LYS A 97 -1.79 -11.75 8.93
N VAL A 98 -2.86 -11.15 8.42
CA VAL A 98 -2.82 -9.81 7.83
C VAL A 98 -3.13 -8.81 8.94
N ILE A 99 -2.29 -7.79 9.05
CA ILE A 99 -2.45 -6.70 10.00
C ILE A 99 -2.71 -5.44 9.19
N LYS A 100 -3.86 -4.81 9.42
CA LYS A 100 -4.20 -3.51 8.85
C LYS A 100 -4.16 -2.45 9.93
N MET A 101 -3.40 -1.40 9.69
CA MET A 101 -3.28 -0.25 10.57
C MET A 101 -4.01 0.93 9.95
N TYR A 102 -5.08 1.35 10.59
CA TYR A 102 -5.96 2.41 10.12
C TYR A 102 -5.65 3.73 10.83
N HIS A 103 -5.52 4.81 10.05
CA HIS A 103 -5.37 6.17 10.53
C HIS A 103 -6.46 7.03 9.92
N VAL A 104 -7.44 7.41 10.74
CA VAL A 104 -8.62 8.18 10.32
C VAL A 104 -8.71 9.42 11.20
N ALA A 105 -8.55 10.61 10.61
CA ALA A 105 -8.67 11.91 11.29
C ALA A 105 -7.92 11.93 12.65
N ASP A 106 -8.65 11.77 13.75
CA ASP A 106 -8.12 11.88 15.12
C ASP A 106 -7.95 10.50 15.81
N SER A 107 -8.06 9.40 15.09
CA SER A 107 -8.00 8.05 15.63
C SER A 107 -7.16 7.10 14.79
N SER A 108 -6.56 6.11 15.47
CA SER A 108 -5.93 4.98 14.81
C SER A 108 -6.35 3.68 15.50
N TYR A 109 -6.46 2.61 14.72
CA TYR A 109 -6.75 1.27 15.25
C TYR A 109 -6.10 0.20 14.38
N ILE A 110 -5.99 -1.00 14.94
CA ILE A 110 -5.38 -2.15 14.28
C ILE A 110 -6.45 -3.22 14.11
N GLU A 111 -6.51 -3.81 12.93
CA GLU A 111 -7.31 -4.98 12.61
C GLU A 111 -6.38 -6.15 12.29
N GLU A 112 -6.59 -7.30 12.93
CA GLU A 112 -5.91 -8.54 12.63
C GLU A 112 -6.87 -9.51 11.94
N ILE A 113 -6.49 -10.03 10.78
CA ILE A 113 -7.27 -10.95 9.97
C ILE A 113 -6.45 -12.22 9.76
N GLU A 114 -7.00 -13.40 10.10
CA GLU A 114 -6.35 -14.67 9.78
C GLU A 114 -6.32 -14.87 8.25
N GLY A 115 -5.15 -15.20 7.70
CA GLY A 115 -5.00 -15.47 6.27
C GLY A 115 -3.74 -14.90 5.67
N PHE A 116 -3.73 -14.86 4.33
CA PHE A 116 -2.61 -14.40 3.53
C PHE A 116 -2.99 -13.16 2.72
N TRP A 117 -2.00 -12.28 2.52
CA TRP A 117 -2.06 -11.24 1.50
C TRP A 117 -1.31 -11.75 0.27
N VAL A 118 -1.92 -11.71 -0.90
CA VAL A 118 -1.38 -12.32 -2.14
C VAL A 118 -1.40 -11.37 -3.36
N GLU A 119 -1.83 -10.12 -3.15
CA GLU A 119 -2.07 -9.20 -4.27
C GLU A 119 -0.81 -8.43 -4.68
N ASP A 120 0.19 -8.32 -3.77
CA ASP A 120 1.33 -7.44 -3.96
C ASP A 120 2.65 -8.11 -3.60
N MET A 121 3.77 -7.47 -4.00
CA MET A 121 5.11 -7.89 -3.63
C MET A 121 5.58 -7.23 -2.33
N ASN A 122 6.57 -7.86 -1.69
CA ASN A 122 7.22 -7.34 -0.48
C ASN A 122 7.89 -5.98 -0.74
N MET A 123 7.58 -4.99 0.09
CA MET A 123 8.12 -3.63 0.01
C MET A 123 9.11 -3.29 1.14
N ASN A 124 9.50 -4.24 2.01
CA ASN A 124 10.32 -3.93 3.19
C ASN A 124 11.66 -3.27 2.84
N ASP A 125 12.29 -3.71 1.75
CA ASP A 125 13.62 -3.25 1.32
C ASP A 125 13.55 -2.24 0.16
N GLU A 126 12.35 -1.86 -0.28
CA GLU A 126 12.16 -0.95 -1.40
C GLU A 126 12.50 0.51 -1.01
N ILE A 127 13.04 1.24 -1.98
CA ILE A 127 13.38 2.66 -1.81
C ILE A 127 12.22 3.50 -2.35
N ILE A 128 11.63 4.29 -1.46
CA ILE A 128 10.61 5.28 -1.81
C ILE A 128 11.27 6.66 -1.76
N SER A 129 11.57 7.22 -2.92
CA SER A 129 12.22 8.54 -3.06
C SER A 129 11.21 9.67 -3.32
N VAL A 130 10.10 9.34 -3.95
CA VAL A 130 9.00 10.25 -4.25
C VAL A 130 7.99 10.18 -3.11
N THR A 131 7.70 11.31 -2.48
CA THR A 131 6.66 11.38 -1.44
C THR A 131 5.27 11.36 -2.05
N TYR A 132 4.24 10.98 -1.26
CA TYR A 132 2.84 11.07 -1.68
C TYR A 132 2.47 12.45 -2.25
N LYS A 133 2.89 13.52 -1.56
CA LYS A 133 2.64 14.89 -1.99
C LYS A 133 3.28 15.21 -3.35
N GLN A 134 4.50 14.73 -3.58
CA GLN A 134 5.17 14.86 -4.87
C GLN A 134 4.47 14.03 -5.95
N ALA A 135 4.11 12.77 -5.65
CA ALA A 135 3.37 11.92 -6.58
C ALA A 135 2.03 12.56 -6.99
N PHE A 136 1.29 13.11 -6.04
CA PHE A 136 0.05 13.84 -6.32
C PHE A 136 0.28 15.09 -7.18
N GLN A 137 1.38 15.83 -6.98
CA GLN A 137 1.74 16.95 -7.84
C GLN A 137 2.07 16.50 -9.26
N LEU A 138 2.84 15.43 -9.42
CA LEU A 138 3.25 14.89 -10.72
C LEU A 138 2.05 14.48 -11.58
N ILE A 139 1.03 13.81 -11.03
CA ILE A 139 -0.18 13.49 -11.79
C ILE A 139 -1.00 14.71 -12.21
N ASN A 140 -0.79 15.86 -11.58
CA ASN A 140 -1.41 17.12 -11.98
C ASN A 140 -0.63 17.88 -13.06
N GLU A 141 0.63 17.53 -13.27
CA GLU A 141 1.51 18.16 -14.26
C GLU A 141 1.45 17.46 -15.63
N VAL A 142 0.99 16.20 -15.67
CA VAL A 142 0.85 15.43 -16.92
C VAL A 142 -0.52 15.63 -17.57
N ASN A 143 -0.59 15.41 -18.88
CA ASN A 143 -1.83 15.57 -19.64
C ASN A 143 -2.56 14.23 -19.84
N PHE A 144 -2.60 13.38 -18.82
CA PHE A 144 -3.43 12.19 -18.81
C PHE A 144 -4.83 12.49 -18.26
N PRO A 145 -5.89 11.81 -18.74
CA PRO A 145 -7.21 11.89 -18.13
C PRO A 145 -7.14 11.43 -16.68
N LYS A 146 -7.69 12.21 -15.77
CA LYS A 146 -7.74 11.84 -14.35
C LYS A 146 -8.87 10.84 -14.10
N PRO A 147 -8.61 9.77 -13.35
CA PRO A 147 -9.63 8.81 -12.95
C PRO A 147 -10.71 9.45 -12.07
N HIS A 148 -11.97 9.07 -12.26
CA HIS A 148 -13.03 9.40 -11.30
C HIS A 148 -12.92 8.46 -10.09
N SER A 149 -12.03 8.78 -9.17
CA SER A 149 -11.70 7.97 -8.00
C SER A 149 -11.23 8.82 -6.83
N LYS A 150 -11.37 8.29 -5.60
CA LYS A 150 -10.82 8.85 -4.37
C LYS A 150 -9.68 7.98 -3.80
N ASN A 151 -9.15 7.07 -4.59
CA ASN A 151 -8.17 6.11 -4.11
C ASN A 151 -6.77 6.43 -4.66
N CYS A 152 -5.80 6.31 -3.78
CA CYS A 152 -4.39 6.16 -4.10
C CYS A 152 -3.84 4.98 -3.31
N VAL A 153 -3.02 4.14 -3.94
CA VAL A 153 -2.34 3.02 -3.27
C VAL A 153 -0.87 3.09 -3.61
N LEU A 154 -0.02 3.02 -2.59
CA LEU A 154 1.42 2.79 -2.77
C LEU A 154 1.68 1.29 -2.62
N ARG A 155 2.12 0.63 -3.67
CA ARG A 155 2.43 -0.81 -3.67
C ARG A 155 3.41 -1.20 -4.76
N LYS A 156 3.93 -2.42 -4.68
CA LYS A 156 4.69 -3.06 -5.75
C LYS A 156 3.83 -4.19 -6.34
N GLU A 157 3.34 -4.01 -7.56
CA GLU A 157 2.44 -4.95 -8.19
C GLU A 157 3.15 -6.28 -8.56
N VAL A 158 2.40 -7.38 -8.45
CA VAL A 158 2.81 -8.66 -9.01
C VAL A 158 2.55 -8.65 -10.51
N GLY A 159 3.58 -8.77 -11.31
CA GLY A 159 3.46 -8.78 -12.77
C GLY A 159 4.60 -9.53 -13.44
N PRO A 160 4.54 -9.74 -14.77
CA PRO A 160 5.58 -10.39 -15.53
C PRO A 160 6.87 -9.56 -15.61
N ILE A 161 6.77 -8.25 -15.41
CA ILE A 161 7.90 -7.31 -15.39
C ILE A 161 8.08 -6.82 -13.96
N GLU A 162 9.32 -6.90 -13.47
CA GLU A 162 9.64 -6.35 -12.16
C GLU A 162 9.71 -4.81 -12.26
N ALA A 163 8.72 -4.13 -11.66
CA ALA A 163 8.67 -2.68 -11.56
C ALA A 163 9.08 -2.20 -10.17
N ASN A 164 9.44 -0.92 -10.05
CA ASN A 164 9.57 -0.25 -8.77
C ASN A 164 8.20 -0.16 -8.06
N PRO A 165 8.14 0.13 -6.75
CA PRO A 165 6.89 0.52 -6.11
C PRO A 165 6.24 1.71 -6.82
N GLN A 166 4.91 1.71 -6.91
CA GLN A 166 4.12 2.72 -7.60
C GLN A 166 3.10 3.36 -6.66
N TYR A 167 2.93 4.67 -6.76
CA TYR A 167 1.69 5.31 -6.34
C TYR A 167 0.67 5.14 -7.46
N ILE A 168 -0.41 4.41 -7.20
CA ILE A 168 -1.48 4.12 -8.16
C ILE A 168 -2.69 4.93 -7.79
N PHE A 169 -2.98 5.96 -8.57
CA PHE A 169 -4.15 6.83 -8.40
C PHE A 169 -5.28 6.32 -9.29
N GLY A 170 -6.41 5.97 -8.71
CA GLY A 170 -7.56 5.52 -9.51
C GLY A 170 -8.25 4.28 -8.99
N ASN A 171 -8.89 3.58 -9.90
CA ASN A 171 -9.59 2.33 -9.67
C ASN A 171 -9.33 1.38 -10.86
N ILE A 172 -9.92 0.17 -10.83
CA ILE A 172 -9.70 -0.84 -11.87
C ILE A 172 -10.07 -0.39 -13.31
N GLU A 173 -10.90 0.64 -13.45
CA GLU A 173 -11.35 1.13 -14.77
C GLU A 173 -10.38 2.14 -15.38
N SER A 174 -9.71 2.92 -14.53
CA SER A 174 -8.76 3.94 -14.95
C SER A 174 -7.77 4.22 -13.82
N GLN A 175 -6.49 4.21 -14.14
CA GLN A 175 -5.40 4.40 -13.20
C GLN A 175 -4.31 5.30 -13.78
N LEU A 176 -3.64 6.05 -12.90
CA LEU A 176 -2.38 6.72 -13.18
C LEU A 176 -1.34 6.19 -12.22
N TYR A 177 -0.18 5.85 -12.73
CA TYR A 177 0.94 5.29 -12.00
C TYR A 177 2.05 6.32 -11.87
N VAL A 178 2.59 6.46 -10.68
CA VAL A 178 3.79 7.28 -10.44
C VAL A 178 4.85 6.38 -9.83
N ASP A 179 5.95 6.20 -10.53
CA ASP A 179 7.09 5.45 -10.02
C ASP A 179 7.62 6.10 -8.74
N ALA A 180 7.57 5.37 -7.63
CA ALA A 180 7.92 5.87 -6.31
C ALA A 180 9.44 6.08 -6.11
N LEU A 181 10.27 5.61 -7.06
CA LEU A 181 11.71 5.84 -7.07
C LEU A 181 12.10 6.99 -7.98
N THR A 182 11.56 7.05 -9.21
CA THR A 182 11.99 7.99 -10.27
C THR A 182 11.05 9.19 -10.43
N GLY A 183 9.76 9.03 -10.14
CA GLY A 183 8.72 10.03 -10.37
C GLY A 183 8.12 10.00 -11.79
N ASP A 184 8.46 9.01 -12.60
CA ASP A 184 7.87 8.85 -13.92
C ASP A 184 6.37 8.56 -13.80
N VAL A 185 5.55 9.16 -14.68
CA VAL A 185 4.09 9.03 -14.67
C VAL A 185 3.63 8.33 -15.93
N THR A 186 2.80 7.28 -15.77
CA THR A 186 2.19 6.54 -16.87
C THR A 186 0.71 6.29 -16.60
N ASP A 187 -0.06 5.99 -17.65
CA ASP A 187 -1.46 5.55 -17.59
C ASP A 187 -1.62 4.04 -17.84
N GLU A 188 -0.50 3.34 -18.01
CA GLU A 188 -0.44 1.89 -18.12
C GLU A 188 0.42 1.32 -16.99
N SER A 189 0.04 0.15 -16.47
CA SER A 189 0.80 -0.51 -15.40
C SER A 189 2.22 -0.88 -15.89
N PRO A 190 3.28 -0.41 -15.21
CA PRO A 190 4.66 -0.77 -15.56
C PRO A 190 4.95 -2.27 -15.43
N SER A 191 4.18 -2.98 -14.59
CA SER A 191 4.33 -4.42 -14.39
C SER A 191 3.72 -5.26 -15.51
N PHE A 192 2.91 -4.65 -16.39
CA PHE A 192 2.15 -5.31 -17.46
C PHE A 192 2.32 -4.63 -18.82
N CYS A 193 3.32 -3.76 -18.99
CA CYS A 193 3.62 -3.22 -20.31
C CYS A 193 3.84 -4.37 -21.28
N ASP A 194 2.97 -4.50 -22.27
CA ASP A 194 3.17 -5.43 -23.37
C ASP A 194 4.48 -5.03 -24.05
N GLU A 195 5.48 -5.92 -24.02
CA GLU A 195 6.57 -5.82 -24.97
C GLU A 195 5.93 -5.76 -26.36
N VAL A 196 6.03 -4.61 -27.01
CA VAL A 196 5.75 -4.54 -28.44
C VAL A 196 6.71 -5.53 -29.07
N ILE A 197 6.21 -6.73 -29.35
CA ILE A 197 6.91 -7.67 -30.20
C ILE A 197 7.05 -6.92 -31.52
N GLU A 198 8.18 -6.22 -31.69
CA GLU A 198 8.60 -5.81 -33.01
C GLU A 198 8.63 -7.11 -33.82
N ASN A 199 7.61 -7.30 -34.66
CA ASN A 199 7.58 -8.33 -35.65
C ASN A 199 8.78 -8.06 -36.54
N ASP A 200 9.92 -8.63 -36.15
CA ASP A 200 11.02 -8.85 -37.08
C ASP A 200 10.41 -9.57 -38.28
N SER A 201 10.32 -8.80 -39.35
CA SER A 201 9.88 -9.26 -40.66
C SER A 201 10.45 -10.66 -40.90
N ILE A 202 9.57 -11.64 -40.97
CA ILE A 202 9.87 -12.95 -41.51
C ILE A 202 10.26 -12.66 -42.97
N GLU A 203 11.59 -12.53 -43.22
CA GLU A 203 12.13 -12.57 -44.54
C GLU A 203 11.74 -13.94 -45.16
N ASP A 204 10.93 -13.86 -46.23
CA ASP A 204 10.55 -14.93 -47.09
C ASP A 204 11.80 -15.73 -47.50
N VAL A 205 12.05 -16.81 -46.82
CA VAL A 205 12.99 -17.83 -47.31
C VAL A 205 12.24 -18.65 -48.35
N ASN A 206 12.13 -18.06 -49.54
CA ASN A 206 11.71 -18.74 -50.75
C ASN A 206 12.88 -19.61 -51.20
N THR A 207 13.03 -20.79 -50.63
CA THR A 207 13.99 -21.77 -51.10
C THR A 207 13.39 -22.49 -52.30
N GLN A 208 13.87 -22.13 -53.48
CA GLN A 208 13.76 -22.88 -54.70
C GLN A 208 14.14 -24.35 -54.46
N PHE A 209 13.23 -25.28 -54.63
CA PHE A 209 13.54 -26.64 -55.05
C PHE A 209 13.28 -26.70 -56.55
N GLY A 210 14.34 -26.56 -57.32
CA GLY A 210 14.41 -26.90 -58.71
C GLY A 210 15.12 -28.23 -58.87
N GLU A 211 14.50 -29.12 -59.62
CA GLU A 211 14.98 -30.31 -60.32
C GLU A 211 15.59 -31.46 -59.47
#